data_05d3b52d0bdc9bf82b240bdf8e613787
#
_entry.id   05d3b52d0bdc9bf82b240bdf8e613787
#
_cell.length_a   1.000
_cell.length_b   1.000
_cell.length_c   1.000
_cell.angle_alpha   90.00
_cell.angle_beta   90.00
_cell.angle_gamma   90.00
#
_symmetry.space_group_name_H-M   'P 1'
#
loop_
_entity.id
_entity.type
_entity.pdbx_description
1 polymer ?
#
loop_
_entity_poly.entity_id
_entity_poly.type
_entity_poly.pdbx_seq_one_letter_code
_entity_poly.pdbx_strand_id
1 'polypeptide(L)'
;MEVFLMRKFASVTVALIVAAGVMVALPANAATKVSNGVACTKLNATTTVSGSKYKCAKNPLSTSKKLTWLSIDCLNSAGAYTKSLKDSLALAANLTAQIPVIELGITTETAHKAEIQAKLDTDNQRLTTAQAKLSAATTAADKKALTTAVSAWTAAVRANTSTIARITLNIRKLEAAKLAATTQPAQLKADVDNTKANAQLICTKGF
;
A
#
# COMPACT_ATOMS: atom_id res chain seq x y z
N MET A 1 6.87 -16.85 -14.30
CA MET A 1 7.34 -16.59 -12.92
C MET A 1 6.34 -15.62 -12.32
N GLU A 2 5.28 -16.18 -11.73
CA GLU A 2 4.15 -15.42 -11.18
C GLU A 2 4.50 -15.01 -9.75
N VAL A 3 4.59 -13.70 -9.52
CA VAL A 3 4.68 -13.16 -8.16
C VAL A 3 3.26 -12.98 -7.62
N PHE A 4 2.79 -14.00 -6.92
CA PHE A 4 1.57 -13.94 -6.11
C PHE A 4 1.82 -13.00 -4.92
N LEU A 5 1.35 -11.77 -5.01
CA LEU A 5 1.26 -10.87 -3.88
C LEU A 5 -0.01 -11.19 -3.09
N MET A 6 0.10 -12.20 -2.21
CA MET A 6 -0.96 -12.51 -1.24
C MET A 6 -1.09 -11.37 -0.24
N ARG A 7 -2.23 -10.68 -0.29
CA ARG A 7 -2.74 -9.83 0.79
C ARG A 7 -2.96 -10.70 2.04
N LYS A 8 -2.02 -10.67 2.97
CA LYS A 8 -2.28 -11.16 4.34
C LYS A 8 -2.93 -10.02 5.13
N PHE A 9 -4.26 -10.05 5.25
CA PHE A 9 -4.95 -9.34 6.30
C PHE A 9 -4.63 -10.05 7.61
N ALA A 10 -3.78 -9.44 8.43
CA ALA A 10 -3.52 -9.90 9.77
C ALA A 10 -4.74 -9.57 10.65
N SER A 11 -5.55 -10.58 10.95
CA SER A 11 -6.56 -10.50 12.01
C SER A 11 -5.84 -10.32 13.34
N VAL A 12 -6.03 -9.18 13.99
CA VAL A 12 -5.53 -8.91 15.34
C VAL A 12 -6.43 -9.65 16.32
N THR A 13 -6.01 -10.82 16.74
CA THR A 13 -6.61 -11.54 17.88
C THR A 13 -6.10 -10.89 19.17
N VAL A 14 -6.99 -10.22 19.89
CA VAL A 14 -6.71 -9.67 21.23
C VAL A 14 -6.71 -10.83 22.24
N ALA A 15 -5.51 -11.21 22.72
CA ALA A 15 -5.36 -12.14 23.83
C ALA A 15 -5.61 -11.41 25.16
N LEU A 16 -6.66 -11.79 25.87
CA LEU A 16 -6.96 -11.36 27.24
C LEU A 16 -6.02 -12.09 28.21
N ILE A 17 -5.06 -11.36 28.78
CA ILE A 17 -4.28 -11.84 29.92
C ILE A 17 -4.95 -11.35 31.21
N VAL A 18 -5.53 -12.26 31.96
CA VAL A 18 -6.04 -12.03 33.32
C VAL A 18 -4.88 -12.16 34.31
N ALA A 19 -4.38 -11.05 34.85
CA ALA A 19 -3.44 -11.06 35.96
C ALA A 19 -4.17 -10.70 37.27
N ALA A 20 -4.18 -11.63 38.23
CA ALA A 20 -4.71 -11.41 39.56
C ALA A 20 -3.89 -10.37 40.31
N GLY A 21 -4.52 -9.26 40.68
CA GLY A 21 -3.88 -8.17 41.41
C GLY A 21 -4.30 -8.11 42.88
N VAL A 22 -3.32 -8.06 43.77
CA VAL A 22 -3.42 -7.91 45.21
C VAL A 22 -4.11 -6.57 45.56
N MET A 23 -5.21 -6.62 46.32
CA MET A 23 -5.87 -5.43 46.86
C MET A 23 -5.11 -4.92 48.09
N VAL A 24 -4.52 -3.75 47.99
CA VAL A 24 -4.04 -2.96 49.15
C VAL A 24 -5.12 -1.92 49.46
N ALA A 25 -5.77 -2.07 50.62
CA ALA A 25 -6.71 -1.08 51.14
C ALA A 25 -5.95 0.17 51.59
N LEU A 26 -6.15 1.32 50.97
CA LEU A 26 -5.67 2.61 51.39
C LEU A 26 -6.76 3.39 52.13
N PRO A 27 -6.41 4.25 53.14
CA PRO A 27 -7.37 5.00 53.93
C PRO A 27 -8.17 6.00 53.07
N ALA A 28 -9.45 6.14 53.41
CA ALA A 28 -10.40 7.04 52.72
C ALA A 28 -10.07 8.49 52.99
N ASN A 29 -9.16 9.06 52.22
CA ASN A 29 -9.07 10.51 52.03
C ASN A 29 -9.91 10.90 50.81
N ALA A 30 -10.62 12.04 50.91
CA ALA A 30 -11.54 12.61 49.95
C ALA A 30 -11.24 12.13 48.51
N ALA A 31 -12.08 11.23 48.02
CA ALA A 31 -11.84 10.53 46.76
C ALA A 31 -11.61 11.52 45.62
N THR A 32 -10.38 11.82 45.33
CA THR A 32 -9.99 12.54 44.11
C THR A 32 -10.59 11.78 42.97
N LYS A 33 -11.59 12.40 42.31
CA LYS A 33 -12.36 11.76 41.21
C LYS A 33 -11.38 11.36 40.11
N VAL A 34 -10.98 10.10 40.11
CA VAL A 34 -10.06 9.58 39.07
C VAL A 34 -10.82 9.42 37.77
N SER A 35 -10.40 10.16 36.74
CA SER A 35 -10.92 10.06 35.37
C SER A 35 -9.82 10.51 34.41
N ASN A 36 -10.01 10.27 33.12
CA ASN A 36 -9.07 10.71 32.10
C ASN A 36 -8.76 12.22 32.25
N GLY A 37 -7.48 12.57 32.22
CA GLY A 37 -7.00 13.96 32.30
C GLY A 37 -6.83 14.53 33.71
N VAL A 38 -7.32 13.89 34.77
CA VAL A 38 -7.12 14.32 36.15
C VAL A 38 -5.65 14.14 36.55
N ALA A 39 -5.07 15.16 37.17
CA ALA A 39 -3.67 15.15 37.60
C ALA A 39 -3.35 14.01 38.59
N CYS A 40 -2.19 13.41 38.44
CA CYS A 40 -1.64 12.42 39.35
C CYS A 40 -0.16 12.70 39.63
N THR A 41 0.36 12.13 40.70
CA THR A 41 1.72 12.47 41.19
C THR A 41 2.74 11.37 40.94
N LYS A 42 2.32 10.09 40.92
CA LYS A 42 3.24 8.95 40.86
C LYS A 42 3.11 8.25 39.49
N LEU A 43 4.14 8.42 38.67
CA LEU A 43 4.21 7.73 37.36
C LEU A 43 4.00 6.20 37.50
N ASN A 44 3.24 5.62 36.62
CA ASN A 44 2.86 4.19 36.58
C ASN A 44 2.00 3.71 37.75
N ALA A 45 1.55 4.57 38.69
CA ALA A 45 0.54 4.17 39.65
C ALA A 45 -0.71 3.74 38.94
N THR A 46 -1.36 2.70 39.44
CA THR A 46 -2.61 2.15 38.89
C THR A 46 -3.74 2.20 39.91
N THR A 47 -4.96 2.39 39.44
CA THR A 47 -6.15 2.34 40.29
C THR A 47 -7.33 1.81 39.47
N THR A 48 -8.37 1.35 40.15
CA THR A 48 -9.62 0.91 39.51
C THR A 48 -10.77 1.74 40.07
N VAL A 49 -11.56 2.34 39.21
CA VAL A 49 -12.74 3.12 39.58
C VAL A 49 -13.91 2.67 38.72
N SER A 50 -15.01 2.29 39.35
CA SER A 50 -16.24 1.81 38.69
C SER A 50 -15.96 0.70 37.63
N GLY A 51 -15.05 -0.24 37.96
CA GLY A 51 -14.67 -1.35 37.06
C GLY A 51 -13.63 -0.98 36.00
N SER A 52 -13.35 0.30 35.77
CA SER A 52 -12.36 0.75 34.77
C SER A 52 -10.99 0.91 35.41
N LYS A 53 -9.94 0.38 34.76
CA LYS A 53 -8.55 0.51 35.20
C LYS A 53 -7.91 1.78 34.65
N TYR A 54 -7.25 2.53 35.51
CA TYR A 54 -6.51 3.75 35.19
C TYR A 54 -5.04 3.60 35.55
N LYS A 55 -4.19 4.28 34.78
CA LYS A 55 -2.76 4.39 35.00
C LYS A 55 -2.33 5.86 34.98
N CYS A 56 -1.52 6.25 35.93
CA CYS A 56 -0.90 7.57 35.97
C CYS A 56 0.22 7.63 34.93
N ALA A 57 0.02 8.40 33.87
CA ALA A 57 0.96 8.49 32.75
C ALA A 57 0.94 9.89 32.12
N LYS A 58 1.90 10.15 31.23
CA LYS A 58 1.83 11.28 30.31
C LYS A 58 0.82 10.94 29.21
N ASN A 59 -0.04 11.90 28.87
CA ASN A 59 -1.00 11.68 27.79
C ASN A 59 -0.25 11.67 26.43
N PRO A 60 -0.20 10.53 25.70
CA PRO A 60 0.51 10.44 24.43
C PRO A 60 -0.11 11.28 23.31
N LEU A 61 -1.36 11.72 23.46
CA LEU A 61 -2.07 12.59 22.50
C LEU A 61 -1.86 14.08 22.77
N SER A 62 -1.12 14.42 23.84
CA SER A 62 -0.87 15.80 24.27
C SER A 62 0.61 16.10 24.26
N THR A 63 0.96 17.35 23.95
CA THR A 63 2.33 17.87 24.11
C THR A 63 2.68 18.16 25.58
N SER A 64 1.68 18.12 26.49
CA SER A 64 1.88 18.35 27.94
C SER A 64 2.72 17.22 28.54
N LYS A 65 3.72 17.61 29.32
CA LYS A 65 4.55 16.67 30.12
C LYS A 65 3.93 16.29 31.47
N LYS A 66 2.75 16.85 31.81
CA LYS A 66 2.08 16.60 33.09
C LYS A 66 1.58 15.16 33.17
N LEU A 67 1.67 14.59 34.38
CA LEU A 67 1.12 13.27 34.67
C LEU A 67 -0.39 13.38 34.91
N THR A 68 -1.15 12.52 34.26
CA THR A 68 -2.60 12.46 34.44
C THR A 68 -3.05 11.01 34.53
N TRP A 69 -4.16 10.76 35.20
CA TRP A 69 -4.83 9.49 35.15
C TRP A 69 -5.38 9.27 33.72
N LEU A 70 -5.08 8.13 33.16
CA LEU A 70 -5.57 7.70 31.83
C LEU A 70 -6.12 6.28 31.96
N SER A 71 -7.29 6.03 31.42
CA SER A 71 -7.82 4.67 31.33
C SER A 71 -6.89 3.81 30.47
N ILE A 72 -6.87 2.52 30.72
CA ILE A 72 -6.08 1.57 29.90
C ILE A 72 -6.53 1.64 28.44
N ASP A 73 -7.83 1.83 28.20
CA ASP A 73 -8.36 1.95 26.83
C ASP A 73 -7.86 3.23 26.14
N CYS A 74 -7.76 4.35 26.87
CA CYS A 74 -7.12 5.57 26.34
C CYS A 74 -5.65 5.30 25.96
N LEU A 75 -4.88 4.65 26.82
CA LEU A 75 -3.48 4.34 26.56
C LEU A 75 -3.32 3.40 25.36
N ASN A 76 -4.15 2.37 25.26
CA ASN A 76 -4.14 1.44 24.13
C ASN A 76 -4.50 2.14 22.82
N SER A 77 -5.56 2.94 22.81
CA SER A 77 -5.99 3.69 21.62
C SER A 77 -4.95 4.73 21.18
N ALA A 78 -4.34 5.43 22.14
CA ALA A 78 -3.26 6.38 21.85
C ALA A 78 -2.00 5.67 21.34
N GLY A 79 -1.68 4.49 21.87
CA GLY A 79 -0.60 3.62 21.38
C GLY A 79 -0.86 3.14 19.96
N ALA A 80 -2.09 2.72 19.66
CA ALA A 80 -2.51 2.34 18.32
C ALA A 80 -2.37 3.50 17.32
N TYR A 81 -2.82 4.71 17.70
CA TYR A 81 -2.61 5.90 16.88
C TYR A 81 -1.13 6.18 16.61
N THR A 82 -0.28 6.16 17.65
CA THR A 82 1.15 6.44 17.50
C THR A 82 1.82 5.42 16.57
N LYS A 83 1.46 4.16 16.70
CA LYS A 83 1.93 3.10 15.80
C LYS A 83 1.45 3.31 14.36
N SER A 84 0.16 3.57 14.19
CA SER A 84 -0.45 3.83 12.88
C SER A 84 0.21 5.02 12.18
N LEU A 85 0.45 6.11 12.91
CA LEU A 85 1.16 7.29 12.39
C LEU A 85 2.56 6.93 11.88
N LYS A 86 3.34 6.22 12.70
CA LYS A 86 4.71 5.82 12.33
C LYS A 86 4.71 4.93 11.08
N ASP A 87 3.87 3.91 11.07
CA ASP A 87 3.79 2.93 9.99
C ASP A 87 3.30 3.60 8.68
N SER A 88 2.31 4.49 8.79
CA SER A 88 1.78 5.24 7.64
C SER A 88 2.80 6.21 7.04
N LEU A 89 3.57 6.92 7.88
CA LEU A 89 4.64 7.80 7.40
C LEU A 89 5.73 7.02 6.66
N ALA A 90 6.15 5.87 7.20
CA ALA A 90 7.14 5.02 6.55
C ALA A 90 6.64 4.47 5.21
N LEU A 91 5.38 4.02 5.16
CA LEU A 91 4.78 3.53 3.93
C LEU A 91 4.59 4.63 2.89
N ALA A 92 4.11 5.81 3.28
CA ALA A 92 3.95 6.96 2.40
C ALA A 92 5.29 7.40 1.79
N ALA A 93 6.36 7.44 2.60
CA ALA A 93 7.71 7.74 2.12
C ALA A 93 8.21 6.70 1.10
N ASN A 94 7.97 5.42 1.37
CA ASN A 94 8.34 4.32 0.45
C ASN A 94 7.59 4.43 -0.88
N LEU A 95 6.28 4.66 -0.85
CA LEU A 95 5.45 4.84 -2.04
C LEU A 95 5.95 6.03 -2.87
N THR A 96 6.23 7.16 -2.23
CA THR A 96 6.75 8.36 -2.91
C THR A 96 8.11 8.08 -3.56
N ALA A 97 9.00 7.37 -2.88
CA ALA A 97 10.32 7.01 -3.42
C ALA A 97 10.26 6.07 -4.62
N GLN A 98 9.18 5.29 -4.78
CA GLN A 98 9.00 4.41 -5.93
C GLN A 98 8.53 5.14 -7.20
N ILE A 99 7.92 6.32 -7.09
CA ILE A 99 7.35 7.06 -8.23
C ILE A 99 8.38 7.27 -9.37
N PRO A 100 9.61 7.77 -9.12
CA PRO A 100 10.57 7.98 -10.19
C PRO A 100 10.98 6.68 -10.91
N VAL A 101 11.08 5.57 -10.17
CA VAL A 101 11.40 4.25 -10.74
C VAL A 101 10.29 3.76 -11.65
N ILE A 102 9.03 3.93 -11.22
CA ILE A 102 7.85 3.56 -12.01
C ILE A 102 7.78 4.44 -13.29
N GLU A 103 8.03 5.73 -13.17
CA GLU A 103 8.03 6.67 -14.32
C GLU A 103 9.12 6.32 -15.33
N LEU A 104 10.31 5.98 -14.85
CA LEU A 104 11.38 5.48 -15.72
C LEU A 104 10.96 4.19 -16.43
N GLY A 105 10.31 3.27 -15.72
CA GLY A 105 9.77 2.04 -16.31
C GLY A 105 8.74 2.31 -17.40
N ILE A 106 7.80 3.25 -17.18
CA ILE A 106 6.81 3.66 -18.19
C ILE A 106 7.51 4.24 -19.43
N THR A 107 8.48 5.12 -19.24
CA THR A 107 9.24 5.74 -20.34
C THR A 107 9.98 4.69 -21.15
N THR A 108 10.67 3.76 -20.48
CA THR A 108 11.43 2.67 -21.12
C THR A 108 10.54 1.74 -21.93
N GLU A 109 9.42 1.29 -21.34
CA GLU A 109 8.47 0.42 -22.03
C GLU A 109 7.78 1.13 -23.19
N THR A 110 7.52 2.42 -23.08
CA THR A 110 6.94 3.24 -24.15
C THR A 110 7.91 3.37 -25.34
N ALA A 111 9.18 3.63 -25.07
CA ALA A 111 10.21 3.66 -26.10
C ALA A 111 10.38 2.30 -26.79
N HIS A 112 10.40 1.21 -26.01
CA HIS A 112 10.47 -0.16 -26.54
C HIS A 112 9.24 -0.49 -27.41
N LYS A 113 8.04 -0.07 -26.97
CA LYS A 113 6.81 -0.24 -27.79
C LYS A 113 6.95 0.46 -29.15
N ALA A 114 7.47 1.69 -29.18
CA ALA A 114 7.65 2.43 -30.42
C ALA A 114 8.66 1.74 -31.35
N GLU A 115 9.75 1.18 -30.82
CA GLU A 115 10.72 0.40 -31.59
C GLU A 115 10.08 -0.84 -32.22
N ILE A 116 9.34 -1.63 -31.44
CA ILE A 116 8.66 -2.83 -31.95
C ILE A 116 7.56 -2.45 -32.95
N GLN A 117 6.88 -1.32 -32.77
CA GLN A 117 5.90 -0.83 -33.75
C GLN A 117 6.57 -0.51 -35.10
N ALA A 118 7.72 0.14 -35.11
CA ALA A 118 8.46 0.41 -36.34
C ALA A 118 8.91 -0.89 -37.06
N LYS A 119 9.31 -1.93 -36.29
CA LYS A 119 9.59 -3.25 -36.83
C LYS A 119 8.35 -3.90 -37.42
N LEU A 120 7.21 -3.83 -36.74
CA LEU A 120 5.92 -4.35 -37.24
C LEU A 120 5.51 -3.68 -38.55
N ASP A 121 5.66 -2.36 -38.63
CA ASP A 121 5.32 -1.61 -39.85
C ASP A 121 6.20 -2.06 -41.04
N THR A 122 7.52 -2.22 -40.78
CA THR A 122 8.47 -2.75 -41.78
C THR A 122 8.09 -4.19 -42.22
N ASP A 123 7.76 -5.06 -41.26
CA ASP A 123 7.42 -6.45 -41.56
C ASP A 123 6.08 -6.56 -42.35
N ASN A 124 5.11 -5.67 -42.04
CA ASN A 124 3.88 -5.57 -42.80
C ASN A 124 4.13 -5.14 -44.29
N GLN A 125 5.03 -4.17 -44.50
CA GLN A 125 5.41 -3.76 -45.85
C GLN A 125 6.09 -4.90 -46.64
N ARG A 126 6.99 -5.64 -45.97
CA ARG A 126 7.65 -6.81 -46.57
C ARG A 126 6.68 -7.93 -46.86
N LEU A 127 5.73 -8.20 -45.97
CA LEU A 127 4.66 -9.18 -46.17
C LEU A 127 3.81 -8.81 -47.38
N THR A 128 3.35 -7.56 -47.47
CA THR A 128 2.56 -7.06 -48.61
C THR A 128 3.33 -7.20 -49.92
N THR A 129 4.63 -6.82 -49.91
CA THR A 129 5.48 -6.96 -51.09
C THR A 129 5.67 -8.43 -51.50
N ALA A 130 5.90 -9.33 -50.53
CA ALA A 130 6.04 -10.77 -50.80
C ALA A 130 4.75 -11.38 -51.35
N GLN A 131 3.59 -10.99 -50.82
CA GLN A 131 2.28 -11.42 -51.31
C GLN A 131 2.02 -10.96 -52.74
N ALA A 132 2.32 -9.69 -53.07
CA ALA A 132 2.18 -9.16 -54.41
C ALA A 132 3.10 -9.89 -55.41
N LYS A 133 4.36 -10.15 -55.03
CA LYS A 133 5.28 -10.96 -55.87
C LYS A 133 4.81 -12.42 -56.04
N LEU A 134 4.27 -13.02 -54.98
CA LEU A 134 3.73 -14.39 -55.05
C LEU A 134 2.56 -14.50 -56.05
N SER A 135 1.67 -13.51 -56.03
CA SER A 135 0.54 -13.48 -56.96
C SER A 135 0.97 -13.32 -58.44
N ALA A 136 2.10 -12.64 -58.67
CA ALA A 136 2.65 -12.42 -60.01
C ALA A 136 3.63 -13.52 -60.45
N ALA A 137 4.02 -14.45 -59.61
CA ALA A 137 4.98 -15.51 -59.90
C ALA A 137 4.42 -16.51 -60.87
N THR A 138 5.19 -16.84 -61.92
CA THR A 138 4.82 -17.80 -62.95
C THR A 138 5.49 -19.16 -62.77
N THR A 139 6.73 -19.19 -62.24
CA THR A 139 7.47 -20.45 -62.05
C THR A 139 7.17 -21.13 -60.73
N ALA A 140 7.26 -22.47 -60.70
CA ALA A 140 7.05 -23.27 -59.48
C ALA A 140 8.13 -22.96 -58.41
N ALA A 141 9.37 -22.67 -58.84
CA ALA A 141 10.47 -22.34 -57.95
C ALA A 141 10.22 -21.00 -57.24
N ASP A 142 9.83 -19.95 -57.99
CA ASP A 142 9.51 -18.63 -57.42
C ASP A 142 8.31 -18.71 -56.47
N LYS A 143 7.27 -19.44 -56.85
CA LYS A 143 6.10 -19.65 -55.98
C LYS A 143 6.48 -20.27 -54.64
N LYS A 144 7.32 -21.31 -54.67
CA LYS A 144 7.79 -21.97 -53.44
C LYS A 144 8.60 -21.02 -52.56
N ALA A 145 9.57 -20.30 -53.12
CA ALA A 145 10.40 -19.35 -52.38
C ALA A 145 9.57 -18.21 -51.78
N LEU A 146 8.64 -17.65 -52.57
CA LEU A 146 7.77 -16.56 -52.10
C LEU A 146 6.74 -17.02 -51.05
N THR A 147 6.22 -18.24 -51.14
CA THR A 147 5.36 -18.85 -50.12
C THR A 147 6.10 -18.94 -48.78
N THR A 148 7.38 -19.37 -48.81
CA THR A 148 8.23 -19.42 -47.61
C THR A 148 8.44 -18.01 -47.04
N ALA A 149 8.72 -17.01 -47.88
CA ALA A 149 8.87 -15.63 -47.46
C ALA A 149 7.60 -15.06 -46.81
N VAL A 150 6.43 -15.29 -47.44
CA VAL A 150 5.12 -14.88 -46.88
C VAL A 150 4.87 -15.52 -45.53
N SER A 151 5.15 -16.82 -45.36
CA SER A 151 5.04 -17.50 -44.07
C SER A 151 5.95 -16.88 -43.00
N ALA A 152 7.22 -16.60 -43.37
CA ALA A 152 8.19 -15.99 -42.44
C ALA A 152 7.75 -14.59 -41.99
N TRP A 153 7.33 -13.73 -42.94
CA TRP A 153 6.85 -12.38 -42.59
C TRP A 153 5.54 -12.41 -41.81
N THR A 154 4.63 -13.32 -42.10
CA THR A 154 3.41 -13.52 -41.32
C THR A 154 3.74 -13.90 -39.88
N ALA A 155 4.72 -14.78 -39.65
CA ALA A 155 5.17 -15.13 -38.31
C ALA A 155 5.81 -13.95 -37.60
N ALA A 156 6.64 -13.15 -38.27
CA ALA A 156 7.25 -11.95 -37.70
C ALA A 156 6.19 -10.91 -37.29
N VAL A 157 5.20 -10.63 -38.15
CA VAL A 157 4.07 -9.73 -37.83
C VAL A 157 3.30 -10.21 -36.61
N ARG A 158 2.98 -11.50 -36.51
CA ARG A 158 2.31 -12.06 -35.31
C ARG A 158 3.16 -11.91 -34.05
N ALA A 159 4.46 -12.20 -34.12
CA ALA A 159 5.37 -12.09 -32.99
C ALA A 159 5.46 -10.63 -32.48
N ASN A 160 5.64 -9.66 -33.39
CA ASN A 160 5.70 -8.25 -33.03
C ASN A 160 4.37 -7.75 -32.47
N THR A 161 3.23 -8.14 -33.05
CA THR A 161 1.90 -7.81 -32.53
C THR A 161 1.71 -8.35 -31.10
N SER A 162 2.09 -9.59 -30.85
CA SER A 162 2.04 -10.19 -29.51
C SER A 162 2.94 -9.46 -28.52
N THR A 163 4.14 -9.07 -28.97
CA THR A 163 5.10 -8.31 -28.13
C THR A 163 4.54 -6.93 -27.75
N ILE A 164 3.94 -6.21 -28.71
CA ILE A 164 3.28 -4.92 -28.46
C ILE A 164 2.14 -5.06 -27.45
N ALA A 165 1.33 -6.12 -27.56
CA ALA A 165 0.25 -6.37 -26.60
C ALA A 165 0.78 -6.59 -25.18
N ARG A 166 1.87 -7.36 -25.02
CA ARG A 166 2.54 -7.58 -23.73
C ARG A 166 3.13 -6.30 -23.16
N ILE A 167 3.84 -5.51 -23.96
CA ILE A 167 4.40 -4.22 -23.54
C ILE A 167 3.26 -3.29 -23.10
N THR A 168 2.19 -3.21 -23.85
CA THR A 168 1.03 -2.37 -23.50
C THR A 168 0.42 -2.78 -22.15
N LEU A 169 0.35 -4.09 -21.87
CA LEU A 169 -0.11 -4.56 -20.55
C LEU A 169 0.85 -4.14 -19.44
N ASN A 170 2.18 -4.21 -19.67
CA ASN A 170 3.17 -3.78 -18.70
C ASN A 170 3.05 -2.27 -18.40
N ILE A 171 2.90 -1.45 -19.43
CA ILE A 171 2.68 0.00 -19.27
C ILE A 171 1.45 0.26 -18.39
N ARG A 172 0.32 -0.38 -18.68
CA ARG A 172 -0.90 -0.22 -17.86
C ARG A 172 -0.71 -0.63 -16.40
N LYS A 173 0.07 -1.68 -16.13
CA LYS A 173 0.40 -2.11 -14.76
C LYS A 173 1.25 -1.05 -14.04
N LEU A 174 2.23 -0.48 -14.74
CA LEU A 174 3.06 0.59 -14.19
C LEU A 174 2.25 1.87 -13.94
N GLU A 175 1.37 2.25 -14.84
CA GLU A 175 0.46 3.40 -14.67
C GLU A 175 -0.47 3.20 -13.46
N ALA A 176 -1.03 2.01 -13.28
CA ALA A 176 -1.83 1.67 -12.11
C ALA A 176 -1.01 1.71 -10.81
N ALA A 177 0.24 1.24 -10.84
CA ALA A 177 1.15 1.33 -9.71
C ALA A 177 1.51 2.79 -9.38
N LYS A 178 1.75 3.64 -10.39
CA LYS A 178 1.96 5.08 -10.21
C LYS A 178 0.76 5.74 -9.57
N LEU A 179 -0.45 5.46 -10.07
CA LEU A 179 -1.68 5.99 -9.49
C LEU A 179 -1.84 5.58 -8.02
N ALA A 180 -1.61 4.31 -7.70
CA ALA A 180 -1.64 3.83 -6.32
C ALA A 180 -0.61 4.56 -5.45
N ALA A 181 0.65 4.68 -5.92
CA ALA A 181 1.72 5.35 -5.19
C ALA A 181 1.42 6.84 -4.92
N THR A 182 0.69 7.51 -5.81
CA THR A 182 0.30 8.92 -5.65
C THR A 182 -0.94 9.13 -4.78
N THR A 183 -1.89 8.19 -4.78
CA THR A 183 -3.17 8.35 -4.07
C THR A 183 -3.18 7.74 -2.66
N GLN A 184 -2.47 6.63 -2.44
CA GLN A 184 -2.44 5.94 -1.15
C GLN A 184 -1.91 6.81 0.02
N PRO A 185 -0.90 7.68 -0.14
CA PRO A 185 -0.45 8.55 0.96
C PRO A 185 -1.57 9.41 1.56
N ALA A 186 -2.48 9.93 0.74
CA ALA A 186 -3.61 10.70 1.21
C ALA A 186 -4.62 9.85 2.00
N GLN A 187 -4.88 8.61 1.55
CA GLN A 187 -5.73 7.66 2.27
C GLN A 187 -5.11 7.26 3.61
N LEU A 188 -3.82 6.95 3.63
CA LEU A 188 -3.08 6.64 4.86
C LEU A 188 -3.17 7.77 5.88
N LYS A 189 -3.05 9.02 5.41
CA LYS A 189 -3.22 10.20 6.27
C LYS A 189 -4.64 10.28 6.84
N ALA A 190 -5.67 10.07 6.04
CA ALA A 190 -7.05 10.08 6.50
C ALA A 190 -7.32 8.99 7.55
N ASP A 191 -6.77 7.79 7.36
CA ASP A 191 -6.91 6.68 8.31
C ASP A 191 -6.21 7.00 9.65
N VAL A 192 -5.04 7.65 9.59
CA VAL A 192 -4.33 8.13 10.80
C VAL A 192 -5.15 9.20 11.51
N ASP A 193 -5.72 10.15 10.79
CA ASP A 193 -6.54 11.22 11.37
C ASP A 193 -7.80 10.63 12.03
N ASN A 194 -8.45 9.64 11.44
CA ASN A 194 -9.57 8.90 12.02
C ASN A 194 -9.16 8.15 13.28
N THR A 195 -8.01 7.47 13.26
CA THR A 195 -7.47 6.75 14.43
C THR A 195 -7.16 7.73 15.56
N LYS A 196 -6.63 8.92 15.24
CA LYS A 196 -6.40 10.00 16.21
C LYS A 196 -7.69 10.50 16.85
N ALA A 197 -8.71 10.79 16.02
CA ALA A 197 -10.01 11.26 16.50
C ALA A 197 -10.68 10.24 17.43
N ASN A 198 -10.61 8.96 17.09
CA ASN A 198 -11.11 7.89 17.97
C ASN A 198 -10.35 7.81 19.28
N ALA A 199 -9.01 7.87 19.26
CA ALA A 199 -8.21 7.87 20.47
C ALA A 199 -8.49 9.09 21.34
N GLN A 200 -8.68 10.28 20.77
CA GLN A 200 -9.08 11.49 21.47
C GLN A 200 -10.44 11.33 22.14
N LEU A 201 -11.42 10.74 21.45
CA LEU A 201 -12.76 10.49 21.99
C LEU A 201 -12.71 9.58 23.24
N ILE A 202 -11.97 8.47 23.15
CA ILE A 202 -11.80 7.53 24.27
C ILE A 202 -11.08 8.20 25.43
N CYS A 203 -10.06 9.02 25.15
CA CYS A 203 -9.28 9.70 26.19
C CYS A 203 -10.03 10.84 26.89
N THR A 204 -11.05 11.44 26.24
CA THR A 204 -11.86 12.51 26.83
C THR A 204 -13.05 11.99 27.62
N LYS A 205 -13.75 10.98 27.11
CA LYS A 205 -15.01 10.52 27.72
C LYS A 205 -14.82 9.61 28.93
N GLY A 206 -13.71 8.86 29.01
CA GLY A 206 -13.52 7.84 30.06
C GLY A 206 -14.75 6.94 30.17
N PHE A 207 -14.69 5.73 29.71
CA PHE A 207 -15.77 4.75 29.92
C PHE A 207 -15.62 4.12 31.30
#